data_6d1d9bd052cff7dff10aaa2df1457c26
#
_entry.id   6d1d9bd052cff7dff10aaa2df1457c26
#
_cell.length_a   1.000
_cell.length_b   1.000
_cell.length_c   1.000
_cell.angle_alpha   90.00
_cell.angle_beta   90.00
_cell.angle_gamma   90.00
#
_symmetry.space_group_name_H-M   'P 1'
#
loop_
_entity.id
_entity.type
_entity.pdbx_description
1 polymer ?
#
loop_
_entity_poly.entity_id
_entity_poly.type
_entity_poly.pdbx_seq_one_letter_code
_entity_poly.pdbx_strand_id
1 'polypeptide(L)'
;VPLRGPAKAVATNMEDSLTVPTATTVRAVPAKLLIENRAAINKYLARTRGGKISFTHIIGYAVIRALAAMPSMNVTYGHDEKGKPIAIHNGHVNFGLAIDLPRPDGTRSLVVPNIKGAETLSFLEFWEAYDDIVKRGRAGQLGLEDFTGTTVSLTNPGGIGTVHSVPRLSKGQAAIIGVGALEYPAEFRGVSDKIIS
;
A
#
# COMPACT_ATOMS: atom_id res chain seq x y z
N VAL A 1 1.18 29.83 -9.50
CA VAL A 1 -0.23 29.65 -9.08
C VAL A 1 -0.23 29.04 -7.70
N PRO A 2 -0.98 29.61 -6.71
CA PRO A 2 -1.05 29.04 -5.37
C PRO A 2 -1.69 27.64 -5.38
N LEU A 3 -1.07 26.68 -4.66
CA LEU A 3 -1.63 25.36 -4.46
C LEU A 3 -2.83 25.43 -3.52
N ARG A 4 -3.91 24.70 -3.83
CA ARG A 4 -5.15 24.65 -3.03
C ARG A 4 -5.65 23.21 -2.92
N GLY A 5 -6.48 22.94 -1.89
CA GLY A 5 -7.10 21.62 -1.70
C GLY A 5 -6.09 20.47 -1.64
N PRO A 6 -6.37 19.36 -2.34
CA PRO A 6 -5.51 18.16 -2.29
C PRO A 6 -4.06 18.43 -2.69
N ALA A 7 -3.80 19.28 -3.67
CA ALA A 7 -2.44 19.60 -4.10
C ALA A 7 -1.62 20.30 -3.00
N LYS A 8 -2.27 21.21 -2.22
CA LYS A 8 -1.64 21.84 -1.06
C LYS A 8 -1.34 20.78 0.03
N ALA A 9 -2.29 19.88 0.31
CA ALA A 9 -2.11 18.84 1.31
C ALA A 9 -0.94 17.91 0.94
N VAL A 10 -0.82 17.51 -0.33
CA VAL A 10 0.32 16.71 -0.80
C VAL A 10 1.63 17.44 -0.60
N ALA A 11 1.73 18.73 -0.98
CA ALA A 11 2.95 19.52 -0.82
C ALA A 11 3.34 19.60 0.67
N THR A 12 2.41 19.93 1.55
CA THR A 12 2.64 20.00 3.00
C THR A 12 3.11 18.65 3.55
N ASN A 13 2.44 17.54 3.17
CA ASN A 13 2.85 16.20 3.62
C ASN A 13 4.26 15.83 3.13
N MET A 14 4.66 16.28 1.94
CA MET A 14 6.00 16.04 1.43
C MET A 14 7.06 16.87 2.16
N GLU A 15 6.76 18.12 2.47
CA GLU A 15 7.61 18.97 3.33
C GLU A 15 7.78 18.35 4.72
N ASP A 16 6.67 17.96 5.37
CA ASP A 16 6.69 17.30 6.66
C ASP A 16 7.47 15.97 6.65
N SER A 17 7.41 15.23 5.54
CA SER A 17 8.14 13.96 5.40
C SER A 17 9.66 14.11 5.51
N LEU A 18 10.19 15.29 5.22
CA LEU A 18 11.63 15.58 5.34
C LEU A 18 12.10 15.62 6.79
N THR A 19 11.19 15.78 7.74
CA THR A 19 11.48 15.79 9.17
C THR A 19 11.51 14.39 9.80
N VAL A 20 11.12 13.36 9.05
CA VAL A 20 11.04 11.98 9.54
C VAL A 20 12.33 11.24 9.15
N PRO A 21 13.12 10.75 10.12
CA PRO A 21 14.27 9.90 9.83
C PRO A 21 13.77 8.57 9.25
N THR A 22 14.31 8.19 8.09
CA THR A 22 13.91 6.97 7.39
C THR A 22 15.12 6.11 7.05
N ALA A 23 14.93 4.78 7.08
CA ALA A 23 15.85 3.81 6.53
C ALA A 23 15.12 2.96 5.49
N THR A 24 15.73 2.78 4.33
CA THR A 24 15.13 2.02 3.23
C THR A 24 15.87 0.71 3.02
N THR A 25 15.11 -0.37 2.96
CA THR A 25 15.62 -1.70 2.57
C THR A 25 14.91 -2.18 1.32
N VAL A 26 15.65 -2.79 0.41
CA VAL A 26 15.11 -3.40 -0.82
C VAL A 26 15.35 -4.90 -0.78
N ARG A 27 14.33 -5.66 -1.14
CA ARG A 27 14.39 -7.12 -1.20
C ARG A 27 13.74 -7.62 -2.48
N ALA A 28 14.43 -8.53 -3.18
CA ALA A 28 13.81 -9.36 -4.19
C ALA A 28 13.10 -10.54 -3.50
N VAL A 29 11.85 -10.79 -3.87
CA VAL A 29 11.03 -11.84 -3.28
C VAL A 29 10.60 -12.81 -4.38
N PRO A 30 10.85 -14.13 -4.26
CA PRO A 30 10.35 -15.11 -5.23
C PRO A 30 8.82 -15.04 -5.33
N ALA A 31 8.31 -14.85 -6.55
CA ALA A 31 6.89 -14.59 -6.78
C ALA A 31 6.10 -15.78 -7.35
N LYS A 32 6.74 -16.93 -7.63
CA LYS A 32 6.08 -18.12 -8.24
C LYS A 32 4.84 -18.52 -7.44
N LEU A 33 4.97 -18.75 -6.14
CA LEU A 33 3.87 -19.14 -5.26
C LEU A 33 2.74 -18.09 -5.20
N LEU A 34 3.10 -16.80 -5.24
CA LEU A 34 2.13 -15.70 -5.28
C LEU A 34 1.31 -15.73 -6.58
N ILE A 35 1.97 -15.98 -7.72
CA ILE A 35 1.33 -16.09 -9.04
C ILE A 35 0.36 -17.27 -9.07
N GLU A 36 0.81 -18.45 -8.64
CA GLU A 36 0.04 -19.69 -8.62
C GLU A 36 -1.19 -19.57 -7.70
N ASN A 37 -1.01 -19.08 -6.49
CA ASN A 37 -2.11 -18.88 -5.53
C ASN A 37 -3.15 -17.89 -6.06
N ARG A 38 -2.71 -16.77 -6.64
CA ARG A 38 -3.63 -15.80 -7.24
C ARG A 38 -4.43 -16.43 -8.39
N ALA A 39 -3.77 -17.21 -9.25
CA ALA A 39 -4.44 -17.90 -10.34
C ALA A 39 -5.48 -18.92 -9.84
N ALA A 40 -5.13 -19.72 -8.83
CA ALA A 40 -6.02 -20.70 -8.21
C ALA A 40 -7.24 -20.04 -7.55
N ILE A 41 -7.03 -18.99 -6.77
CA ILE A 41 -8.10 -18.24 -6.10
C ILE A 41 -9.04 -17.60 -7.15
N ASN A 42 -8.50 -16.95 -8.18
CA ASN A 42 -9.31 -16.32 -9.21
C ASN A 42 -10.10 -17.35 -10.04
N LYS A 43 -9.54 -18.53 -10.29
CA LYS A 43 -10.26 -19.63 -10.93
C LYS A 43 -11.42 -20.14 -10.06
N TYR A 44 -11.23 -20.21 -8.74
CA TYR A 44 -12.29 -20.57 -7.80
C TYR A 44 -13.39 -19.49 -7.76
N LEU A 45 -13.01 -18.21 -7.61
CA LEU A 45 -13.95 -17.08 -7.55
C LEU A 45 -14.82 -17.00 -8.82
N ALA A 46 -14.24 -17.20 -10.00
CA ALA A 46 -14.98 -17.16 -11.26
C ALA A 46 -16.10 -18.22 -11.35
N ARG A 47 -16.00 -19.32 -10.58
CA ARG A 47 -16.98 -20.42 -10.57
C ARG A 47 -17.97 -20.32 -9.41
N THR A 48 -17.73 -19.46 -8.45
CA THR A 48 -18.52 -19.40 -7.22
C THR A 48 -19.19 -18.04 -7.03
N ARG A 49 -18.52 -17.11 -6.36
CA ARG A 49 -19.11 -15.83 -5.96
C ARG A 49 -18.83 -14.66 -6.91
N GLY A 50 -17.97 -14.88 -7.91
CA GLY A 50 -17.47 -13.81 -8.76
C GLY A 50 -16.41 -12.95 -8.07
N GLY A 51 -16.00 -11.87 -8.74
CA GLY A 51 -14.92 -10.99 -8.29
C GLY A 51 -13.54 -11.50 -8.72
N LYS A 52 -12.51 -10.71 -8.40
CA LYS A 52 -11.12 -11.02 -8.77
C LYS A 52 -10.15 -10.39 -7.78
N ILE A 53 -9.22 -11.16 -7.26
CA ILE A 53 -8.12 -10.62 -6.46
C ILE A 53 -6.94 -10.22 -7.33
N SER A 54 -6.27 -9.15 -6.93
CA SER A 54 -5.00 -8.67 -7.51
C SER A 54 -3.81 -9.11 -6.66
N PHE A 55 -2.60 -8.94 -7.18
CA PHE A 55 -1.39 -9.11 -6.36
C PHE A 55 -1.37 -8.17 -5.15
N THR A 56 -1.87 -6.95 -5.31
CA THR A 56 -1.93 -5.96 -4.23
C THR A 56 -2.77 -6.44 -3.04
N HIS A 57 -3.88 -7.17 -3.29
CA HIS A 57 -4.69 -7.76 -2.22
C HIS A 57 -3.89 -8.79 -1.41
N ILE A 58 -3.20 -9.71 -2.08
CA ILE A 58 -2.44 -10.77 -1.39
C ILE A 58 -1.24 -10.17 -0.65
N ILE A 59 -0.49 -9.28 -1.30
CA ILE A 59 0.68 -8.63 -0.71
C ILE A 59 0.26 -7.75 0.46
N GLY A 60 -0.78 -6.94 0.31
CA GLY A 60 -1.30 -6.09 1.37
C GLY A 60 -1.70 -6.88 2.60
N TYR A 61 -2.44 -7.96 2.40
CA TYR A 61 -2.83 -8.83 3.52
C TYR A 61 -1.63 -9.53 4.18
N ALA A 62 -0.65 -9.97 3.40
CA ALA A 62 0.59 -10.55 3.93
C ALA A 62 1.37 -9.53 4.79
N VAL A 63 1.44 -8.26 4.36
CA VAL A 63 2.05 -7.17 5.15
C VAL A 63 1.29 -6.96 6.46
N ILE A 64 -0.04 -6.91 6.42
CA ILE A 64 -0.88 -6.76 7.62
C ILE A 64 -0.62 -7.91 8.61
N ARG A 65 -0.56 -9.15 8.12
CA ARG A 65 -0.26 -10.32 8.97
C ARG A 65 1.16 -10.28 9.54
N ALA A 66 2.13 -9.78 8.78
CA ALA A 66 3.50 -9.59 9.26
C ALA A 66 3.57 -8.52 10.36
N LEU A 67 2.85 -7.40 10.21
CA LEU A 67 2.77 -6.35 11.22
C LEU A 67 2.08 -6.83 12.51
N ALA A 68 1.04 -7.66 12.40
CA ALA A 68 0.40 -8.28 13.55
C ALA A 68 1.35 -9.21 14.31
N ALA A 69 2.22 -9.94 13.59
CA ALA A 69 3.23 -10.82 14.19
C ALA A 69 4.45 -10.04 14.74
N MET A 70 4.71 -8.84 14.23
CA MET A 70 5.83 -7.99 14.60
C MET A 70 5.36 -6.56 14.91
N PRO A 71 4.67 -6.32 16.05
CA PRO A 71 4.10 -5.00 16.39
C PRO A 71 5.15 -3.88 16.51
N SER A 72 6.42 -4.23 16.76
CA SER A 72 7.53 -3.27 16.75
C SER A 72 7.75 -2.56 15.41
N MET A 73 7.24 -3.13 14.30
CA MET A 73 7.28 -2.51 12.98
C MET A 73 6.13 -1.52 12.74
N ASN A 74 5.17 -1.43 13.67
CA ASN A 74 4.08 -0.45 13.66
C ASN A 74 4.30 0.66 14.70
N VAL A 75 5.54 1.11 14.85
CA VAL A 75 5.94 2.17 15.79
C VAL A 75 6.29 3.43 15.02
N THR A 76 5.71 4.54 15.42
CA THR A 76 5.88 5.85 14.80
C THR A 76 6.86 6.69 15.58
N TYR A 77 7.70 7.45 14.90
CA TYR A 77 8.55 8.47 15.50
C TYR A 77 7.75 9.75 15.78
N GLY A 78 7.96 10.33 16.96
CA GLY A 78 7.33 11.59 17.36
C GLY A 78 8.14 12.34 18.41
N HIS A 79 7.54 13.40 18.95
CA HIS A 79 8.10 14.19 20.04
C HIS A 79 7.06 14.35 21.14
N ASP A 80 7.51 14.36 22.39
CA ASP A 80 6.69 14.71 23.54
C ASP A 80 6.41 16.24 23.61
N GLU A 81 5.63 16.66 24.60
CA GLU A 81 5.30 18.08 24.83
C GLU A 81 6.54 18.96 25.11
N LYS A 82 7.66 18.36 25.50
CA LYS A 82 8.95 19.04 25.75
C LYS A 82 9.89 18.97 24.55
N GLY A 83 9.41 18.47 23.39
CA GLY A 83 10.19 18.32 22.16
C GLY A 83 11.19 17.15 22.18
N LYS A 84 11.12 16.23 23.15
CA LYS A 84 12.00 15.07 23.19
C LYS A 84 11.50 13.97 22.24
N PRO A 85 12.42 13.29 21.54
CA PRO A 85 12.05 12.20 20.65
C PRO A 85 11.43 11.05 21.43
N ILE A 86 10.31 10.51 20.92
CA ILE A 86 9.58 9.37 21.49
C ILE A 86 9.21 8.37 20.41
N ALA A 87 9.06 7.11 20.83
CA ALA A 87 8.44 6.05 20.05
C ALA A 87 6.96 5.94 20.40
N ILE A 88 6.10 6.06 19.41
CA ILE A 88 4.65 5.96 19.56
C ILE A 88 4.22 4.59 19.07
N HIS A 89 3.77 3.73 19.97
CA HIS A 89 3.25 2.40 19.66
C HIS A 89 1.79 2.51 19.19
N ASN A 90 1.54 2.24 17.92
CA ASN A 90 0.19 2.26 17.37
C ASN A 90 -0.57 1.01 17.84
N GLY A 91 -1.79 1.19 18.37
CA GLY A 91 -2.62 0.09 18.83
C GLY A 91 -3.22 -0.74 17.70
N HIS A 92 -3.35 -0.16 16.51
CA HIS A 92 -3.95 -0.78 15.33
C HIS A 92 -3.09 -0.54 14.08
N VAL A 93 -3.26 -1.43 13.11
CA VAL A 93 -2.73 -1.25 11.74
C VAL A 93 -3.81 -0.56 10.90
N ASN A 94 -3.72 0.74 10.74
CA ASN A 94 -4.54 1.48 9.78
C ASN A 94 -3.79 1.50 8.45
N PHE A 95 -4.21 0.63 7.54
CA PHE A 95 -3.46 0.28 6.35
C PHE A 95 -3.81 1.16 5.16
N GLY A 96 -2.94 2.10 4.82
CA GLY A 96 -3.08 3.03 3.70
C GLY A 96 -2.80 2.34 2.36
N LEU A 97 -3.66 2.65 1.38
CA LEU A 97 -3.57 2.13 0.01
C LEU A 97 -3.37 3.28 -0.96
N ALA A 98 -2.24 3.32 -1.63
CA ALA A 98 -2.02 4.29 -2.70
C ALA A 98 -2.84 3.90 -3.94
N ILE A 99 -3.87 4.69 -4.23
CA ILE A 99 -4.81 4.49 -5.33
C ILE A 99 -4.65 5.64 -6.33
N ASP A 100 -4.40 5.28 -7.58
CA ASP A 100 -4.33 6.22 -8.67
C ASP A 100 -5.70 6.31 -9.37
N LEU A 101 -6.33 7.47 -9.25
CA LEU A 101 -7.67 7.73 -9.74
C LEU A 101 -7.63 8.61 -11.00
N PRO A 102 -8.22 8.16 -12.12
CA PRO A 102 -8.40 9.00 -13.28
C PRO A 102 -9.44 10.10 -12.97
N ARG A 103 -9.20 11.32 -13.46
CA ARG A 103 -10.13 12.43 -13.38
C ARG A 103 -10.82 12.66 -14.73
N PRO A 104 -12.02 13.29 -14.74
CA PRO A 104 -12.75 13.61 -15.96
C PRO A 104 -11.97 14.49 -16.95
N ASP A 105 -11.04 15.31 -16.46
CA ASP A 105 -10.19 16.21 -17.26
C ASP A 105 -8.97 15.48 -17.87
N GLY A 106 -8.89 14.15 -17.74
CA GLY A 106 -7.77 13.31 -18.22
C GLY A 106 -6.54 13.35 -17.31
N THR A 107 -6.53 14.13 -16.25
CA THR A 107 -5.46 14.09 -15.23
C THR A 107 -5.65 12.92 -14.29
N ARG A 108 -4.61 12.62 -13.50
CA ARG A 108 -4.65 11.56 -12.48
C ARG A 108 -4.44 12.15 -11.10
N SER A 109 -5.06 11.55 -10.11
CA SER A 109 -4.92 11.93 -8.71
C SER A 109 -4.52 10.72 -7.88
N LEU A 110 -3.38 10.79 -7.23
CA LEU A 110 -2.98 9.81 -6.25
C LEU A 110 -3.62 10.16 -4.91
N VAL A 111 -4.34 9.22 -4.33
CA VAL A 111 -4.93 9.31 -2.99
C VAL A 111 -4.48 8.12 -2.15
N VAL A 112 -4.42 8.28 -0.84
CA VAL A 112 -3.98 7.22 0.08
C VAL A 112 -5.00 7.07 1.22
N PRO A 113 -6.20 6.58 0.93
CA PRO A 113 -7.15 6.21 1.98
C PRO A 113 -6.65 4.98 2.75
N ASN A 114 -7.22 4.70 3.92
CA ASN A 114 -6.81 3.58 4.73
C ASN A 114 -7.97 2.69 5.20
N ILE A 115 -7.66 1.41 5.43
CA ILE A 115 -8.51 0.43 6.09
C ILE A 115 -8.13 0.43 7.56
N LYS A 116 -9.08 0.76 8.42
CA LYS A 116 -8.89 0.84 9.87
C LYS A 116 -8.81 -0.55 10.49
N GLY A 117 -7.90 -0.72 11.49
CA GLY A 117 -7.79 -1.97 12.24
C GLY A 117 -7.61 -3.20 11.35
N ALA A 118 -6.85 -3.07 10.27
CA ALA A 118 -6.73 -4.08 9.23
C ALA A 118 -6.22 -5.44 9.75
N GLU A 119 -5.48 -5.46 10.85
CA GLU A 119 -4.98 -6.69 11.50
C GLU A 119 -6.09 -7.57 12.09
N THR A 120 -7.26 -7.00 12.33
CA THR A 120 -8.42 -7.73 12.89
C THR A 120 -9.24 -8.42 11.81
N LEU A 121 -9.03 -8.08 10.54
CA LEU A 121 -9.83 -8.55 9.43
C LEU A 121 -9.34 -9.93 8.94
N SER A 122 -10.26 -10.78 8.54
CA SER A 122 -9.98 -11.93 7.68
C SER A 122 -9.58 -11.45 6.26
N PHE A 123 -9.01 -12.35 5.45
CA PHE A 123 -8.67 -12.00 4.07
C PHE A 123 -9.89 -11.55 3.25
N LEU A 124 -11.04 -12.18 3.49
CA LEU A 124 -12.28 -11.82 2.80
C LEU A 124 -12.74 -10.41 3.17
N GLU A 125 -12.80 -10.10 4.46
CA GLU A 125 -13.19 -8.77 4.96
C GLU A 125 -12.21 -7.69 4.49
N PHE A 126 -10.91 -7.98 4.49
CA PHE A 126 -9.91 -7.08 3.93
C PHE A 126 -10.11 -6.83 2.43
N TRP A 127 -10.38 -7.89 1.64
CA TRP A 127 -10.67 -7.75 0.21
C TRP A 127 -11.91 -6.89 -0.03
N GLU A 128 -12.99 -7.14 0.71
CA GLU A 128 -14.23 -6.36 0.60
C GLU A 128 -14.02 -4.89 0.98
N ALA A 129 -13.29 -4.63 2.06
CA ALA A 129 -12.94 -3.27 2.48
C ALA A 129 -12.05 -2.55 1.43
N TYR A 130 -11.10 -3.28 0.83
CA TYR A 130 -10.26 -2.76 -0.25
C TYR A 130 -11.11 -2.36 -1.47
N ASP A 131 -11.98 -3.27 -1.94
CA ASP A 131 -12.82 -3.02 -3.10
C ASP A 131 -13.83 -1.88 -2.85
N ASP A 132 -14.36 -1.76 -1.63
CA ASP A 132 -15.22 -0.64 -1.22
C ASP A 132 -14.47 0.70 -1.31
N ILE A 133 -13.29 0.79 -0.73
CA ILE A 133 -12.45 2.01 -0.80
C ILE A 133 -12.15 2.39 -2.25
N VAL A 134 -11.80 1.43 -3.10
CA VAL A 134 -11.53 1.69 -4.53
C VAL A 134 -12.78 2.18 -5.24
N LYS A 135 -13.94 1.57 -4.97
CA LYS A 135 -15.23 1.95 -5.53
C LYS A 135 -15.64 3.37 -5.10
N ARG A 136 -15.57 3.67 -3.79
CA ARG A 136 -15.86 5.01 -3.26
C ARG A 136 -14.88 6.05 -3.78
N GLY A 137 -13.60 5.69 -3.90
CA GLY A 137 -12.58 6.55 -4.49
C GLY A 137 -12.91 6.96 -5.93
N ARG A 138 -13.28 6.00 -6.77
CA ARG A 138 -13.68 6.25 -8.16
C ARG A 138 -14.97 7.08 -8.27
N ALA A 139 -15.87 6.94 -7.31
CA ALA A 139 -17.11 7.70 -7.24
C ALA A 139 -16.93 9.10 -6.60
N GLY A 140 -15.73 9.45 -6.14
CA GLY A 140 -15.48 10.73 -5.43
C GLY A 140 -16.15 10.81 -4.06
N GLN A 141 -16.40 9.67 -3.41
CA GLN A 141 -17.15 9.53 -2.14
C GLN A 141 -16.25 9.29 -0.92
N LEU A 142 -14.93 9.45 -1.05
CA LEU A 142 -14.02 9.36 0.09
C LEU A 142 -14.13 10.63 0.95
N GLY A 143 -14.31 10.45 2.25
CA GLY A 143 -14.37 11.50 3.25
C GLY A 143 -13.04 11.71 3.97
N LEU A 144 -12.96 12.71 4.83
CA LEU A 144 -11.75 13.01 5.61
C LEU A 144 -11.32 11.81 6.48
N GLU A 145 -12.26 11.05 7.01
CA GLU A 145 -12.02 9.89 7.86
C GLU A 145 -11.23 8.78 7.14
N ASP A 146 -11.45 8.63 5.83
CA ASP A 146 -10.73 7.64 5.03
C ASP A 146 -9.21 7.94 4.94
N PHE A 147 -8.79 9.17 5.22
CA PHE A 147 -7.39 9.60 5.08
C PHE A 147 -6.67 9.80 6.41
N THR A 148 -7.39 9.83 7.52
CA THR A 148 -6.81 10.12 8.84
C THR A 148 -6.29 8.88 9.54
N GLY A 149 -5.24 9.04 10.37
CA GLY A 149 -4.74 8.01 11.27
C GLY A 149 -4.07 6.81 10.58
N THR A 150 -3.62 6.94 9.34
CA THR A 150 -2.84 5.90 8.65
C THR A 150 -1.55 5.62 9.40
N THR A 151 -1.26 4.35 9.67
CA THR A 151 -0.03 3.94 10.37
C THR A 151 1.00 3.31 9.44
N VAL A 152 0.55 2.57 8.44
CA VAL A 152 1.40 1.96 7.41
C VAL A 152 0.75 2.11 6.05
N SER A 153 1.52 2.39 5.01
CA SER A 153 1.01 2.53 3.63
C SER A 153 1.61 1.51 2.69
N LEU A 154 0.83 1.13 1.67
CA LEU A 154 1.27 0.31 0.54
C LEU A 154 1.09 1.10 -0.76
N THR A 155 2.15 1.14 -1.57
CA THR A 155 2.11 1.64 -2.95
C THR A 155 2.61 0.56 -3.90
N ASN A 156 1.93 0.39 -5.04
CA ASN A 156 2.30 -0.62 -6.03
C ASN A 156 2.55 0.01 -7.41
N PRO A 157 3.71 0.66 -7.60
CA PRO A 157 4.09 1.18 -8.91
C PRO A 157 4.56 0.10 -9.89
N GLY A 158 4.75 -1.14 -9.42
CA GLY A 158 5.12 -2.27 -10.29
C GLY A 158 4.09 -2.56 -11.37
N GLY A 159 2.82 -2.24 -11.15
CA GLY A 159 1.75 -2.39 -12.14
C GLY A 159 1.92 -1.52 -13.40
N ILE A 160 2.73 -0.47 -13.33
CA ILE A 160 3.10 0.41 -14.45
C ILE A 160 4.55 0.23 -14.90
N GLY A 161 5.20 -0.87 -14.49
CA GLY A 161 6.56 -1.21 -14.90
C GLY A 161 7.69 -0.62 -14.06
N THR A 162 7.40 0.04 -12.95
CA THR A 162 8.44 0.56 -12.04
C THR A 162 9.10 -0.60 -11.30
N VAL A 163 10.37 -0.86 -11.57
CA VAL A 163 11.13 -1.95 -10.94
C VAL A 163 11.46 -1.62 -9.49
N HIS A 164 11.85 -0.38 -9.24
CA HIS A 164 12.29 0.09 -7.93
C HIS A 164 11.85 1.54 -7.68
N SER A 165 11.33 1.81 -6.50
CA SER A 165 11.05 3.16 -6.02
C SER A 165 11.34 3.28 -4.53
N VAL A 166 11.66 4.50 -4.10
CA VAL A 166 11.81 4.85 -2.68
C VAL A 166 10.70 5.82 -2.33
N PRO A 167 9.53 5.31 -1.91
CA PRO A 167 8.41 6.18 -1.57
C PRO A 167 8.73 6.98 -0.30
N ARG A 168 8.18 8.19 -0.22
CA ARG A 168 8.33 9.05 0.97
C ARG A 168 7.42 8.57 2.08
N LEU A 169 7.98 8.39 3.29
CA LEU A 169 7.22 8.11 4.49
C LEU A 169 6.54 9.40 4.96
N SER A 170 5.24 9.39 5.05
CA SER A 170 4.48 10.52 5.61
C SER A 170 4.68 10.61 7.11
N LYS A 171 4.71 11.83 7.63
CA LYS A 171 4.77 12.07 9.08
C LYS A 171 3.60 11.39 9.78
N GLY A 172 3.89 10.72 10.89
CA GLY A 172 2.89 9.95 11.64
C GLY A 172 2.68 8.52 11.16
N GLN A 173 3.44 8.06 10.16
CA GLN A 173 3.43 6.66 9.73
C GLN A 173 4.69 5.92 10.20
N ALA A 174 4.54 4.63 10.48
CA ALA A 174 5.61 3.73 10.88
C ALA A 174 6.40 3.21 9.68
N ALA A 175 5.71 2.90 8.58
CA ALA A 175 6.32 2.35 7.38
C ALA A 175 5.54 2.68 6.11
N ILE A 176 6.22 2.65 4.97
CA ILE A 176 5.61 2.62 3.65
C ILE A 176 6.29 1.52 2.82
N ILE A 177 5.47 0.65 2.23
CA ILE A 177 5.93 -0.48 1.42
C ILE A 177 5.71 -0.15 -0.05
N GLY A 178 6.78 -0.17 -0.84
CA GLY A 178 6.72 -0.07 -2.29
C GLY A 178 6.84 -1.45 -2.94
N VAL A 179 5.89 -1.80 -3.81
CA VAL A 179 5.91 -3.04 -4.59
C VAL A 179 6.42 -2.73 -5.98
N GLY A 180 7.57 -3.29 -6.35
CA GLY A 180 8.14 -3.18 -7.68
C GLY A 180 7.50 -4.12 -8.71
N ALA A 181 7.93 -3.99 -9.96
CA ALA A 181 7.47 -4.83 -11.05
C ALA A 181 7.81 -6.31 -10.81
N LEU A 182 6.93 -7.16 -11.32
CA LEU A 182 7.14 -8.60 -11.35
C LEU A 182 7.93 -8.93 -12.63
N GLU A 183 9.18 -9.29 -12.48
CA GLU A 183 10.08 -9.60 -13.60
C GLU A 183 10.86 -10.88 -13.34
N TYR A 184 11.27 -11.55 -14.41
CA TYR A 184 12.30 -12.57 -14.30
C TYR A 184 13.65 -11.94 -13.94
N PRO A 185 14.48 -12.63 -13.14
CA PRO A 185 15.87 -12.25 -12.93
C PRO A 185 16.59 -12.02 -14.27
N ALA A 186 17.59 -11.14 -14.28
CA ALA A 186 18.26 -10.72 -15.51
C ALA A 186 18.84 -11.89 -16.32
N GLU A 187 19.32 -12.93 -15.64
CA GLU A 187 19.87 -14.15 -16.22
C GLU A 187 18.84 -15.00 -16.99
N PHE A 188 17.54 -14.80 -16.73
CA PHE A 188 16.45 -15.52 -17.40
C PHE A 188 15.69 -14.66 -18.41
N ARG A 189 16.13 -13.43 -18.65
CA ARG A 189 15.50 -12.57 -19.66
C ARG A 189 15.71 -13.13 -21.05
N GLY A 190 14.58 -13.34 -21.76
CA GLY A 190 14.60 -13.92 -23.11
C GLY A 190 14.65 -15.45 -23.15
N VAL A 191 14.68 -16.12 -22.03
CA VAL A 191 14.53 -17.57 -21.94
C VAL A 191 13.06 -17.93 -22.00
N SER A 192 12.73 -19.01 -22.70
CA SER A 192 11.34 -19.48 -22.82
C SER A 192 10.78 -19.91 -21.46
N ASP A 193 9.52 -19.56 -21.17
CA ASP A 193 8.83 -19.94 -19.93
C ASP A 193 8.86 -21.45 -19.64
N LYS A 194 8.97 -22.28 -20.69
CA LYS A 194 9.09 -23.75 -20.58
C LYS A 194 10.43 -24.20 -19.98
N ILE A 195 11.45 -23.35 -19.99
CA ILE A 195 12.78 -23.67 -19.46
C ILE A 195 12.91 -23.15 -18.01
N ILE A 196 12.11 -22.11 -17.66
CA ILE A 196 12.17 -21.46 -16.34
C ILE A 196 11.17 -22.11 -15.36
N SER A 197 10.15 -22.78 -15.83
CA SER A 197 9.14 -23.49 -15.03
C SER A 197 9.60 -24.88 -14.64
#